data_592623d88ebc2c0c59401e260b7e1318
#
_entry.id   592623d88ebc2c0c59401e260b7e1318
#
_cell.length_a   1.000
_cell.length_b   1.000
_cell.length_c   1.000
_cell.angle_alpha   90.00
_cell.angle_beta   90.00
_cell.angle_gamma   90.00
#
_symmetry.space_group_name_H-M   'P 1'
#
loop_
_entity.id
_entity.type
_entity.pdbx_description
1 polymer ?
#
loop_
_entity_poly.entity_id
_entity_poly.type
_entity_poly.pdbx_seq_one_letter_code
_entity_poly.pdbx_strand_id
1 'polypeptide(L)'
;MEVQHQHQQQQGEGGAPAPAAELEVSLREFTLSDADAEAFMSWASDPRVVLFQRRDAYDHIDQARRYIADHVLPHPWYRAICAGTSAGAGAPLPVVGSISVKPAAPAEADDDGRLFRASVGYRVAHAHWGRGVATRAVRAAAAAVFAAWPWLLRLEAVADVDNPASQRVLEKAGFVREGVLRKYILLKGRPRDMVIFSIVVDTDTDTDRRQQQQQSDNKPDGP
;
A
#
# COMPACT_ATOMS: atom_id res chain seq x y z
N MET A 1 -15.08 16.05 -77.13
CA MET A 1 -15.58 16.57 -75.83
C MET A 1 -15.06 15.65 -74.74
N GLU A 2 -13.93 16.04 -74.16
CA GLU A 2 -13.31 15.28 -73.00
C GLU A 2 -13.87 15.84 -71.74
N VAL A 3 -14.41 14.94 -70.91
CA VAL A 3 -14.86 15.25 -69.52
C VAL A 3 -13.79 14.80 -68.57
N GLN A 4 -13.05 15.75 -67.98
CA GLN A 4 -12.06 15.48 -66.92
C GLN A 4 -12.78 15.23 -65.62
N HIS A 5 -12.54 14.04 -65.00
CA HIS A 5 -12.93 13.71 -63.63
C HIS A 5 -11.82 14.16 -62.69
N GLN A 6 -12.08 15.19 -61.90
CA GLN A 6 -11.22 15.56 -60.77
C GLN A 6 -11.49 14.65 -59.57
N HIS A 7 -10.50 13.85 -59.19
CA HIS A 7 -10.48 13.14 -57.90
C HIS A 7 -10.03 14.09 -56.78
N GLN A 8 -10.96 14.48 -55.92
CA GLN A 8 -10.62 15.09 -54.64
C GLN A 8 -10.15 14.01 -53.67
N GLN A 9 -8.87 14.02 -53.35
CA GLN A 9 -8.31 13.26 -52.20
C GLN A 9 -8.65 14.01 -50.92
N GLN A 10 -9.56 13.46 -50.11
CA GLN A 10 -9.75 13.84 -48.70
C GLN A 10 -8.61 13.24 -47.91
N GLN A 11 -7.67 14.07 -47.45
CA GLN A 11 -6.68 13.74 -46.43
C GLN A 11 -7.41 13.69 -45.08
N GLY A 12 -7.61 12.50 -44.57
CA GLY A 12 -8.05 12.29 -43.20
C GLY A 12 -6.94 12.68 -42.21
N GLU A 13 -7.14 13.78 -41.50
CA GLU A 13 -6.30 14.13 -40.35
C GLU A 13 -6.45 13.04 -39.27
N GLY A 14 -5.45 12.19 -39.17
CA GLY A 14 -5.32 11.24 -38.07
C GLY A 14 -5.01 12.00 -36.77
N GLY A 15 -6.04 12.36 -36.02
CA GLY A 15 -5.87 12.91 -34.69
C GLY A 15 -5.11 11.90 -33.81
N ALA A 16 -4.02 12.31 -33.20
CA ALA A 16 -3.30 11.51 -32.24
C ALA A 16 -4.27 11.07 -31.10
N PRO A 17 -4.23 9.82 -30.64
CA PRO A 17 -5.09 9.38 -29.56
C PRO A 17 -4.83 10.24 -28.33
N ALA A 18 -5.90 10.74 -27.70
CA ALA A 18 -5.81 11.51 -26.47
C ALA A 18 -5.02 10.69 -25.44
N PRO A 19 -4.13 11.31 -24.64
CA PRO A 19 -3.35 10.61 -23.65
C PRO A 19 -4.30 9.85 -22.71
N ALA A 20 -4.03 8.57 -22.52
CA ALA A 20 -4.83 7.74 -21.61
C ALA A 20 -4.87 8.42 -20.23
N ALA A 21 -6.08 8.63 -19.70
CA ALA A 21 -6.24 9.29 -18.41
C ALA A 21 -5.42 8.54 -17.34
N GLU A 22 -4.48 9.26 -16.71
CA GLU A 22 -3.56 8.67 -15.74
C GLU A 22 -4.31 8.28 -14.47
N LEU A 23 -3.98 7.09 -13.93
CA LEU A 23 -4.51 6.63 -12.65
C LEU A 23 -3.97 7.55 -11.55
N GLU A 24 -4.87 8.22 -10.86
CA GLU A 24 -4.57 9.00 -9.67
C GLU A 24 -4.88 8.17 -8.42
N VAL A 25 -4.01 8.24 -7.41
CA VAL A 25 -4.20 7.61 -6.10
C VAL A 25 -3.85 8.60 -5.01
N SER A 26 -4.78 8.82 -4.08
CA SER A 26 -4.59 9.70 -2.93
C SER A 26 -5.03 9.02 -1.64
N LEU A 27 -4.60 9.57 -0.51
CA LEU A 27 -4.92 9.08 0.83
C LEU A 27 -5.64 10.18 1.60
N ARG A 28 -6.75 9.85 2.28
CA ARG A 28 -7.45 10.76 3.19
C ARG A 28 -7.89 10.06 4.47
N GLU A 29 -8.29 10.82 5.45
CA GLU A 29 -8.93 10.27 6.64
C GLU A 29 -10.32 9.71 6.33
N PHE A 30 -10.73 8.70 7.10
CA PHE A 30 -12.11 8.23 7.11
C PHE A 30 -12.98 9.16 7.95
N THR A 31 -14.27 9.17 7.61
CA THR A 31 -15.31 9.82 8.38
C THR A 31 -16.39 8.80 8.78
N LEU A 32 -17.29 9.16 9.71
CA LEU A 32 -18.48 8.36 10.02
C LEU A 32 -19.63 8.64 9.05
N SER A 33 -19.33 8.93 7.78
CA SER A 33 -20.35 9.12 6.77
C SER A 33 -20.86 7.80 6.22
N ASP A 34 -22.11 7.79 5.74
CA ASP A 34 -22.66 6.63 5.03
C ASP A 34 -21.85 6.28 3.79
N ALA A 35 -21.34 7.28 3.06
CA ALA A 35 -20.50 7.09 1.89
C ALA A 35 -19.21 6.32 2.22
N ASP A 36 -18.55 6.62 3.35
CA ASP A 36 -17.35 5.88 3.78
C ASP A 36 -17.70 4.47 4.24
N ALA A 37 -18.83 4.28 4.91
CA ALA A 37 -19.30 2.96 5.32
C ALA A 37 -19.67 2.07 4.12
N GLU A 38 -20.37 2.62 3.13
CA GLU A 38 -20.71 1.94 1.87
C GLU A 38 -19.45 1.57 1.08
N ALA A 39 -18.53 2.53 0.93
CA ALA A 39 -17.24 2.28 0.31
C ALA A 39 -16.49 1.15 1.03
N PHE A 40 -16.45 1.17 2.37
CA PHE A 40 -15.81 0.15 3.19
C PHE A 40 -16.40 -1.25 2.93
N MET A 41 -17.71 -1.35 2.76
CA MET A 41 -18.38 -2.61 2.42
C MET A 41 -17.91 -3.19 1.07
N SER A 42 -17.51 -2.38 0.11
CA SER A 42 -17.11 -2.84 -1.22
C SER A 42 -15.92 -3.83 -1.19
N TRP A 43 -15.12 -3.81 -0.13
CA TRP A 43 -14.05 -4.79 0.07
C TRP A 43 -14.23 -5.63 1.33
N ALA A 44 -14.94 -5.13 2.33
CA ALA A 44 -15.12 -5.85 3.59
C ALA A 44 -16.11 -7.02 3.46
N SER A 45 -17.04 -6.96 2.51
CA SER A 45 -17.98 -8.04 2.18
C SER A 45 -17.49 -9.01 1.10
N ASP A 46 -16.37 -8.71 0.43
CA ASP A 46 -15.85 -9.56 -0.64
C ASP A 46 -14.97 -10.69 -0.09
N PRO A 47 -15.37 -11.97 -0.21
CA PRO A 47 -14.59 -13.11 0.27
C PRO A 47 -13.16 -13.17 -0.28
N ARG A 48 -12.95 -12.69 -1.52
CA ARG A 48 -11.63 -12.66 -2.16
C ARG A 48 -10.69 -11.68 -1.45
N VAL A 49 -11.21 -10.53 -1.02
CA VAL A 49 -10.43 -9.49 -0.31
C VAL A 49 -10.14 -9.91 1.12
N VAL A 50 -11.09 -10.58 1.80
CA VAL A 50 -10.91 -11.00 3.20
C VAL A 50 -10.24 -12.38 3.35
N LEU A 51 -9.88 -13.03 2.25
CA LEU A 51 -9.25 -14.37 2.26
C LEU A 51 -8.03 -14.42 3.18
N PHE A 52 -7.18 -13.42 3.12
CA PHE A 52 -5.95 -13.28 3.91
C PHE A 52 -6.12 -12.35 5.12
N GLN A 53 -7.34 -12.14 5.61
CA GLN A 53 -7.63 -11.34 6.78
C GLN A 53 -8.13 -12.21 7.96
N ARG A 54 -7.92 -11.74 9.19
CA ARG A 54 -8.38 -12.45 10.40
C ARG A 54 -9.89 -12.52 10.53
N ARG A 55 -10.60 -11.52 9.98
CA ARG A 55 -12.06 -11.44 9.99
C ARG A 55 -12.66 -12.14 8.79
N ASP A 56 -13.92 -12.54 8.92
CA ASP A 56 -14.76 -12.98 7.82
C ASP A 56 -15.37 -11.79 7.06
N ALA A 57 -15.97 -12.08 5.91
CA ALA A 57 -16.67 -11.08 5.13
C ALA A 57 -17.84 -10.50 5.93
N TYR A 58 -18.04 -9.20 5.81
CA TYR A 58 -19.19 -8.52 6.40
C TYR A 58 -20.44 -8.79 5.58
N ASP A 59 -21.58 -8.93 6.26
CA ASP A 59 -22.90 -9.14 5.65
C ASP A 59 -23.84 -7.94 5.87
N HIS A 60 -23.49 -7.02 6.78
CA HIS A 60 -24.28 -5.85 7.08
C HIS A 60 -23.45 -4.57 7.25
N ILE A 61 -23.95 -3.44 6.74
CA ILE A 61 -23.25 -2.15 6.75
C ILE A 61 -22.92 -1.63 8.17
N ASP A 62 -23.71 -2.01 9.16
CA ASP A 62 -23.45 -1.62 10.56
C ASP A 62 -22.16 -2.22 11.12
N GLN A 63 -21.67 -3.33 10.56
CA GLN A 63 -20.35 -3.87 10.91
C GLN A 63 -19.25 -2.94 10.41
N ALA A 64 -19.39 -2.37 9.21
CA ALA A 64 -18.46 -1.38 8.69
C ALA A 64 -18.51 -0.08 9.52
N ARG A 65 -19.70 0.44 9.85
CA ARG A 65 -19.86 1.64 10.69
C ARG A 65 -19.21 1.47 12.06
N ARG A 66 -19.48 0.35 12.74
CA ARG A 66 -18.84 0.04 14.04
C ARG A 66 -17.32 -0.09 13.90
N TYR A 67 -16.84 -0.80 12.88
CA TYR A 67 -15.41 -0.94 12.68
C TYR A 67 -14.72 0.41 12.41
N ILE A 68 -15.36 1.29 11.64
CA ILE A 68 -14.84 2.65 11.41
C ILE A 68 -14.79 3.43 12.71
N ALA A 69 -15.86 3.40 13.51
CA ALA A 69 -15.92 4.11 14.80
C ALA A 69 -14.88 3.58 15.80
N ASP A 70 -14.82 2.26 15.98
CA ASP A 70 -14.10 1.63 17.08
C ASP A 70 -12.62 1.37 16.77
N HIS A 71 -12.25 1.26 15.47
CA HIS A 71 -10.92 0.83 15.08
C HIS A 71 -10.22 1.73 14.05
N VAL A 72 -10.96 2.43 13.20
CA VAL A 72 -10.37 3.29 12.17
C VAL A 72 -10.11 4.69 12.70
N LEU A 73 -11.11 5.32 13.29
CA LEU A 73 -11.00 6.69 13.79
C LEU A 73 -10.02 6.85 14.97
N PRO A 74 -9.98 5.95 15.98
CA PRO A 74 -9.00 6.05 17.05
C PRO A 74 -7.59 5.55 16.67
N HIS A 75 -7.42 5.00 15.45
CA HIS A 75 -6.13 4.46 15.01
C HIS A 75 -5.12 5.58 14.74
N PRO A 76 -3.86 5.50 15.22
CA PRO A 76 -2.87 6.56 15.08
C PRO A 76 -2.61 6.98 13.63
N TRP A 77 -2.70 6.05 12.69
CA TRP A 77 -2.59 6.35 11.26
C TRP A 77 -3.38 5.34 10.42
N TYR A 78 -4.58 5.71 10.05
CA TYR A 78 -5.45 4.92 9.17
C TYR A 78 -6.02 5.83 8.08
N ARG A 79 -5.93 5.42 6.80
CA ARG A 79 -6.36 6.23 5.66
C ARG A 79 -7.23 5.44 4.70
N ALA A 80 -8.18 6.11 4.11
CA ALA A 80 -8.90 5.67 2.93
C ALA A 80 -7.95 5.80 1.72
N ILE A 81 -7.92 4.76 0.88
CA ILE A 81 -7.28 4.81 -0.43
C ILE A 81 -8.33 5.27 -1.43
N CYS A 82 -8.10 6.43 -2.03
CA CYS A 82 -8.94 6.97 -3.10
C CYS A 82 -8.22 6.76 -4.43
N ALA A 83 -8.94 6.27 -5.46
CA ALA A 83 -8.34 6.03 -6.77
C ALA A 83 -9.35 6.19 -7.90
N GLY A 84 -8.90 6.81 -8.99
CA GLY A 84 -9.69 7.04 -10.18
C GLY A 84 -8.86 7.63 -11.29
N THR A 85 -9.49 7.98 -12.39
CA THR A 85 -8.89 8.81 -13.45
C THR A 85 -9.45 10.21 -13.30
N SER A 86 -8.62 11.23 -13.38
CA SER A 86 -9.04 12.64 -13.36
C SER A 86 -9.93 12.95 -14.58
N ALA A 87 -11.21 12.67 -14.44
CA ALA A 87 -12.23 13.05 -15.42
C ALA A 87 -12.90 14.36 -14.96
N GLY A 88 -12.18 15.47 -15.02
CA GLY A 88 -12.72 16.79 -14.70
C GLY A 88 -12.21 17.35 -13.36
N ALA A 89 -11.81 18.62 -13.38
CA ALA A 89 -11.27 19.32 -12.23
C ALA A 89 -12.29 19.38 -11.07
N GLY A 90 -11.97 18.74 -9.95
CA GLY A 90 -12.59 19.00 -8.67
C GLY A 90 -13.48 17.92 -8.04
N ALA A 91 -13.82 16.83 -8.70
CA ALA A 91 -14.58 15.76 -8.05
C ALA A 91 -13.66 14.88 -7.16
N PRO A 92 -14.05 14.59 -5.91
CA PRO A 92 -13.26 13.72 -5.05
C PRO A 92 -13.20 12.30 -5.63
N LEU A 93 -12.00 11.70 -5.61
CA LEU A 93 -11.81 10.32 -6.05
C LEU A 93 -12.57 9.35 -5.16
N PRO A 94 -13.20 8.31 -5.73
CA PRO A 94 -13.90 7.29 -4.97
C PRO A 94 -12.95 6.54 -4.03
N VAL A 95 -13.44 6.19 -2.84
CA VAL A 95 -12.72 5.34 -1.89
C VAL A 95 -12.79 3.89 -2.38
N VAL A 96 -11.63 3.28 -2.58
CA VAL A 96 -11.48 1.94 -3.16
C VAL A 96 -10.73 0.96 -2.26
N GLY A 97 -10.33 1.42 -1.08
CA GLY A 97 -9.57 0.59 -0.16
C GLY A 97 -9.18 1.33 1.12
N SER A 98 -8.35 0.68 1.91
CA SER A 98 -7.81 1.26 3.13
C SER A 98 -6.36 0.85 3.36
N ILE A 99 -5.63 1.69 4.06
CA ILE A 99 -4.25 1.46 4.48
C ILE A 99 -4.05 1.98 5.90
N SER A 100 -3.31 1.25 6.70
CA SER A 100 -3.00 1.64 8.07
C SER A 100 -1.53 1.41 8.39
N VAL A 101 -0.96 2.27 9.23
CA VAL A 101 0.38 2.08 9.79
C VAL A 101 0.27 2.12 11.31
N LYS A 102 0.65 1.02 11.93
CA LYS A 102 0.58 0.84 13.38
C LYS A 102 1.99 0.81 13.96
N PRO A 103 2.34 1.71 14.90
CA PRO A 103 3.56 1.60 15.68
C PRO A 103 3.65 0.24 16.37
N ALA A 104 4.86 -0.23 16.65
CA ALA A 104 5.12 -1.40 17.47
C ALA A 104 4.44 -1.24 18.85
N ALA A 105 4.18 -2.36 19.52
CA ALA A 105 3.60 -2.29 20.86
C ALA A 105 4.60 -1.65 21.84
N PRO A 106 4.12 -0.93 22.90
CA PRO A 106 5.00 -0.36 23.91
C PRO A 106 5.95 -1.38 24.57
N ALA A 107 5.53 -2.64 24.67
CA ALA A 107 6.38 -3.73 25.15
C ALA A 107 7.56 -4.09 24.22
N GLU A 108 7.59 -3.50 23.01
CA GLU A 108 8.64 -3.69 22.01
C GLU A 108 9.53 -2.43 21.89
N ALA A 109 9.37 -1.47 22.80
CA ALA A 109 10.22 -0.31 22.93
C ALA A 109 11.60 -0.70 23.51
N ASP A 110 12.60 0.16 23.28
CA ASP A 110 13.89 0.02 23.95
C ASP A 110 13.79 0.33 25.48
N ASP A 111 14.90 0.21 26.19
CA ASP A 111 14.98 0.45 27.63
C ASP A 111 14.57 1.88 28.06
N ASP A 112 14.66 2.83 27.14
CA ASP A 112 14.22 4.22 27.32
C ASP A 112 12.75 4.46 26.88
N GLY A 113 12.02 3.41 26.53
CA GLY A 113 10.62 3.49 26.07
C GLY A 113 10.45 4.02 24.64
N ARG A 114 11.51 4.04 23.82
CA ARG A 114 11.47 4.55 22.45
C ARG A 114 11.04 3.47 21.47
N LEU A 115 10.11 3.83 20.59
CA LEU A 115 9.74 3.00 19.46
C LEU A 115 10.58 3.42 18.25
N PHE A 116 10.96 2.44 17.41
CA PHE A 116 11.71 2.69 16.19
C PHE A 116 11.11 2.00 14.96
N ARG A 117 10.06 1.19 15.15
CA ARG A 117 9.43 0.43 14.07
C ARG A 117 7.91 0.53 14.07
N ALA A 118 7.34 0.34 12.88
CA ALA A 118 5.90 0.28 12.66
C ALA A 118 5.57 -0.76 11.58
N SER A 119 4.34 -1.22 11.55
CA SER A 119 3.85 -2.15 10.53
C SER A 119 2.77 -1.53 9.65
N VAL A 120 2.84 -1.77 8.33
CA VAL A 120 1.84 -1.34 7.36
C VAL A 120 0.95 -2.50 6.94
N GLY A 121 -0.35 -2.23 6.85
CA GLY A 121 -1.35 -3.16 6.29
C GLY A 121 -2.32 -2.43 5.37
N TYR A 122 -2.73 -3.07 4.28
CA TYR A 122 -3.60 -2.45 3.27
C TYR A 122 -4.60 -3.44 2.68
N ARG A 123 -5.66 -2.89 2.11
CA ARG A 123 -6.71 -3.61 1.40
C ARG A 123 -7.21 -2.75 0.24
N VAL A 124 -7.50 -3.37 -0.89
CA VAL A 124 -8.07 -2.72 -2.06
C VAL A 124 -9.23 -3.57 -2.56
N ALA A 125 -10.35 -2.94 -2.90
CA ALA A 125 -11.51 -3.61 -3.49
C ALA A 125 -11.09 -4.37 -4.75
N HIS A 126 -11.64 -5.56 -4.96
CA HIS A 126 -11.26 -6.48 -6.04
C HIS A 126 -11.31 -5.83 -7.42
N ALA A 127 -12.31 -4.97 -7.69
CA ALA A 127 -12.46 -4.25 -8.96
C ALA A 127 -11.26 -3.35 -9.32
N HIS A 128 -10.37 -3.05 -8.36
CA HIS A 128 -9.20 -2.20 -8.54
C HIS A 128 -7.87 -2.97 -8.47
N TRP A 129 -7.91 -4.30 -8.41
CA TRP A 129 -6.71 -5.12 -8.45
C TRP A 129 -6.02 -5.06 -9.81
N GLY A 130 -4.71 -5.33 -9.84
CA GLY A 130 -3.92 -5.33 -11.08
C GLY A 130 -3.62 -3.95 -11.68
N ARG A 131 -4.21 -2.88 -11.14
CA ARG A 131 -4.12 -1.50 -11.66
C ARG A 131 -3.01 -0.65 -11.04
N GLY A 132 -2.22 -1.18 -10.10
CA GLY A 132 -1.15 -0.44 -9.41
C GLY A 132 -1.63 0.44 -8.25
N VAL A 133 -2.93 0.42 -7.89
CA VAL A 133 -3.51 1.21 -6.78
C VAL A 133 -2.80 0.91 -5.47
N ALA A 134 -2.69 -0.37 -5.07
CA ALA A 134 -2.06 -0.76 -3.82
C ALA A 134 -0.59 -0.32 -3.75
N THR A 135 0.18 -0.49 -4.83
CA THR A 135 1.60 -0.07 -4.88
C THR A 135 1.76 1.43 -4.68
N ARG A 136 0.93 2.25 -5.36
CA ARG A 136 0.96 3.72 -5.20
C ARG A 136 0.54 4.13 -3.79
N ALA A 137 -0.50 3.51 -3.23
CA ALA A 137 -0.98 3.78 -1.87
C ALA A 137 0.08 3.44 -0.82
N VAL A 138 0.76 2.28 -0.94
CA VAL A 138 1.83 1.87 -0.01
C VAL A 138 3.03 2.82 -0.08
N ARG A 139 3.45 3.24 -1.27
CA ARG A 139 4.50 4.26 -1.43
C ARG A 139 4.14 5.58 -0.78
N ALA A 140 2.92 6.07 -1.04
CA ALA A 140 2.43 7.32 -0.45
C ALA A 140 2.35 7.23 1.09
N ALA A 141 1.89 6.10 1.63
CA ALA A 141 1.83 5.87 3.06
C ALA A 141 3.23 5.83 3.69
N ALA A 142 4.17 5.10 3.10
CA ALA A 142 5.55 5.03 3.57
C ALA A 142 6.18 6.42 3.62
N ALA A 143 6.09 7.19 2.53
CA ALA A 143 6.60 8.56 2.49
C ALA A 143 5.97 9.45 3.57
N ALA A 144 4.63 9.37 3.75
CA ALA A 144 3.91 10.17 4.72
C ALA A 144 4.30 9.85 6.17
N VAL A 145 4.44 8.56 6.53
CA VAL A 145 4.77 8.18 7.91
C VAL A 145 6.23 8.45 8.26
N PHE A 146 7.16 8.24 7.34
CA PHE A 146 8.57 8.61 7.58
C PHE A 146 8.74 10.12 7.73
N ALA A 147 7.97 10.94 7.01
CA ALA A 147 7.98 12.39 7.18
C ALA A 147 7.31 12.82 8.50
N ALA A 148 6.23 12.15 8.93
CA ALA A 148 5.45 12.51 10.12
C ALA A 148 6.05 11.96 11.42
N TRP A 149 6.81 10.87 11.38
CA TRP A 149 7.37 10.17 12.53
C TRP A 149 8.90 10.10 12.46
N PRO A 150 9.62 11.14 12.93
CA PRO A 150 11.10 11.17 12.88
C PRO A 150 11.78 10.03 13.66
N TRP A 151 11.05 9.40 14.59
CA TRP A 151 11.50 8.24 15.36
C TRP A 151 11.45 6.93 14.57
N LEU A 152 10.70 6.89 13.43
CA LEU A 152 10.49 5.67 12.67
C LEU A 152 11.74 5.36 11.83
N LEU A 153 12.45 4.29 12.17
CA LEU A 153 13.62 3.82 11.43
C LEU A 153 13.29 2.62 10.55
N ARG A 154 12.21 1.88 10.87
CA ARG A 154 11.82 0.67 10.17
C ARG A 154 10.30 0.61 9.96
N LEU A 155 9.89 0.54 8.71
CA LEU A 155 8.51 0.22 8.33
C LEU A 155 8.47 -1.19 7.76
N GLU A 156 7.71 -2.09 8.40
CA GLU A 156 7.62 -3.48 8.01
C GLU A 156 6.22 -3.86 7.52
N ALA A 157 6.15 -4.92 6.74
CA ALA A 157 4.91 -5.53 6.31
C ALA A 157 5.05 -7.05 6.25
N VAL A 158 3.98 -7.77 6.56
CA VAL A 158 3.93 -9.22 6.37
C VAL A 158 2.85 -9.57 5.33
N ALA A 159 3.18 -10.49 4.44
CA ALA A 159 2.24 -11.05 3.46
C ALA A 159 2.25 -12.57 3.59
N ASP A 160 1.06 -13.19 3.48
CA ASP A 160 0.95 -14.64 3.46
C ASP A 160 1.76 -15.24 2.30
N VAL A 161 2.43 -16.37 2.52
CA VAL A 161 3.22 -17.05 1.47
C VAL A 161 2.38 -17.38 0.24
N ASP A 162 1.07 -17.63 0.43
CA ASP A 162 0.11 -17.92 -0.65
C ASP A 162 -0.53 -16.64 -1.22
N ASN A 163 -0.06 -15.45 -0.84
CA ASN A 163 -0.51 -14.17 -1.40
C ASN A 163 0.59 -13.49 -2.25
N PRO A 164 0.95 -14.04 -3.41
CA PRO A 164 2.01 -13.47 -4.26
C PRO A 164 1.65 -12.07 -4.78
N ALA A 165 0.36 -11.73 -4.84
CA ALA A 165 -0.07 -10.40 -5.27
C ALA A 165 0.37 -9.33 -4.25
N SER A 166 0.17 -9.57 -2.94
CA SER A 166 0.62 -8.66 -1.90
C SER A 166 2.15 -8.59 -1.84
N GLN A 167 2.85 -9.72 -1.99
CA GLN A 167 4.32 -9.74 -2.04
C GLN A 167 4.84 -8.83 -3.17
N ARG A 168 4.32 -8.97 -4.39
CA ARG A 168 4.68 -8.10 -5.54
C ARG A 168 4.35 -6.61 -5.32
N VAL A 169 3.29 -6.30 -4.58
CA VAL A 169 2.98 -4.90 -4.23
C VAL A 169 4.07 -4.32 -3.34
N LEU A 170 4.50 -5.06 -2.32
CA LEU A 170 5.54 -4.63 -1.38
C LEU A 170 6.89 -4.45 -2.09
N GLU A 171 7.31 -5.42 -2.88
CA GLU A 171 8.54 -5.33 -3.70
C GLU A 171 8.52 -4.09 -4.61
N LYS A 172 7.43 -3.89 -5.36
CA LYS A 172 7.26 -2.72 -6.23
C LYS A 172 7.17 -1.40 -5.45
N ALA A 173 6.74 -1.43 -4.21
CA ALA A 173 6.70 -0.26 -3.34
C ALA A 173 8.07 0.09 -2.74
N GLY A 174 9.09 -0.76 -2.93
CA GLY A 174 10.45 -0.52 -2.45
C GLY A 174 10.79 -1.26 -1.15
N PHE A 175 9.91 -2.15 -0.69
CA PHE A 175 10.23 -3.00 0.47
C PHE A 175 11.17 -4.13 0.06
N VAL A 176 12.16 -4.39 0.91
CA VAL A 176 13.10 -5.50 0.78
C VAL A 176 12.51 -6.74 1.46
N ARG A 177 12.54 -7.87 0.78
CA ARG A 177 12.16 -9.17 1.33
C ARG A 177 13.26 -9.68 2.25
N GLU A 178 12.94 -9.96 3.51
CA GLU A 178 13.93 -10.40 4.51
C GLU A 178 13.87 -11.91 4.78
N GLY A 179 12.70 -12.53 4.70
CA GLY A 179 12.60 -13.96 4.98
C GLY A 179 11.18 -14.47 5.10
N VAL A 180 11.05 -15.71 5.59
CA VAL A 180 9.78 -16.38 5.87
C VAL A 180 9.68 -16.69 7.37
N LEU A 181 8.63 -16.20 7.99
CA LEU A 181 8.25 -16.46 9.37
C LEU A 181 7.28 -17.64 9.41
N ARG A 182 7.74 -18.82 9.83
CA ARG A 182 6.93 -20.04 9.85
C ARG A 182 5.91 -20.00 10.98
N LYS A 183 4.63 -20.36 10.69
CA LYS A 183 3.51 -20.41 11.65
C LYS A 183 3.36 -19.10 12.45
N TYR A 184 3.58 -17.97 11.79
CA TYR A 184 3.71 -16.67 12.44
C TYR A 184 2.40 -16.10 12.94
N ILE A 185 1.31 -16.32 12.21
CA ILE A 185 -0.02 -15.88 12.62
C ILE A 185 -1.02 -17.04 12.58
N LEU A 186 -2.05 -16.92 13.41
CA LEU A 186 -3.24 -17.76 13.30
C LEU A 186 -4.28 -17.02 12.47
N LEU A 187 -4.61 -17.56 11.29
CA LEU A 187 -5.60 -16.99 10.36
C LEU A 187 -6.76 -17.97 10.22
N LYS A 188 -7.95 -17.56 10.68
CA LYS A 188 -9.17 -18.39 10.64
C LYS A 188 -8.93 -19.82 11.19
N GLY A 189 -8.28 -19.89 12.33
CA GLY A 189 -7.97 -21.15 13.03
C GLY A 189 -6.80 -21.95 12.45
N ARG A 190 -6.12 -21.47 11.39
CA ARG A 190 -4.99 -22.15 10.75
C ARG A 190 -3.70 -21.36 10.93
N PRO A 191 -2.59 -21.99 11.38
CA PRO A 191 -1.30 -21.35 11.39
C PRO A 191 -0.83 -21.09 9.96
N ARG A 192 -0.33 -19.86 9.71
CA ARG A 192 0.11 -19.41 8.38
C ARG A 192 1.55 -18.93 8.41
N ASP A 193 2.28 -19.27 7.37
CA ASP A 193 3.61 -18.74 7.12
C ASP A 193 3.51 -17.38 6.45
N MET A 194 4.33 -16.44 6.90
CA MET A 194 4.33 -15.07 6.39
C MET A 194 5.69 -14.71 5.83
N VAL A 195 5.71 -14.04 4.70
CA VAL A 195 6.90 -13.37 4.17
C VAL A 195 6.98 -12.00 4.81
N ILE A 196 8.13 -11.69 5.44
CA ILE A 196 8.39 -10.37 6.02
C ILE A 196 9.15 -9.50 5.04
N PHE A 197 8.74 -8.23 4.97
CA PHE A 197 9.30 -7.17 4.14
C PHE A 197 9.54 -5.93 4.97
N SER A 198 10.53 -5.10 4.63
CA SER A 198 10.78 -3.82 5.30
C SER A 198 11.35 -2.75 4.39
N ILE A 199 11.15 -1.49 4.82
CA ILE A 199 11.96 -0.33 4.45
C ILE A 199 12.66 0.12 5.72
N VAL A 200 13.97 0.32 5.65
CA VAL A 200 14.81 0.79 6.76
C VAL A 200 15.43 2.11 6.35
N VAL A 201 15.43 3.07 7.26
CA VAL A 201 16.17 4.34 7.11
C VAL A 201 17.54 4.13 7.73
N ASP A 202 18.59 4.29 6.94
CA ASP A 202 19.96 4.24 7.44
C ASP A 202 20.20 5.49 8.32
N THR A 203 20.66 5.28 9.55
CA THR A 203 21.16 6.35 10.41
C THR A 203 22.62 6.61 10.09
N ASP A 204 23.13 7.80 10.42
CA ASP A 204 24.56 8.15 10.23
C ASP A 204 25.48 7.11 10.88
N THR A 205 25.06 6.55 12.03
CA THR A 205 25.79 5.51 12.75
C THR A 205 25.87 4.18 11.95
N ASP A 206 24.84 3.84 11.18
CA ASP A 206 24.82 2.63 10.35
C ASP A 206 25.69 2.81 9.11
N THR A 207 25.73 4.01 8.57
CA THR A 207 26.59 4.38 7.44
C THR A 207 28.06 4.23 7.83
N ASP A 208 28.44 4.74 9.00
CA ASP A 208 29.79 4.62 9.53
C ASP A 208 30.21 3.15 9.78
N ARG A 209 29.31 2.34 10.34
CA ARG A 209 29.58 0.91 10.56
C ARG A 209 29.76 0.15 9.24
N ARG A 210 28.95 0.43 8.23
CA ARG A 210 29.08 -0.21 6.90
C ARG A 210 30.40 0.15 6.22
N GLN A 211 30.83 1.41 6.34
CA GLN A 211 32.12 1.86 5.81
C GLN A 211 33.30 1.20 6.53
N GLN A 212 33.24 1.05 7.85
CA GLN A 212 34.26 0.35 8.63
C GLN A 212 34.34 -1.14 8.29
N GLN A 213 33.19 -1.80 8.11
CA GLN A 213 33.12 -3.21 7.72
C GLN A 213 33.75 -3.43 6.33
N GLN A 214 33.39 -2.61 5.34
CA GLN A 214 33.97 -2.68 4.00
C GLN A 214 35.47 -2.42 3.98
N GLN A 215 35.98 -1.57 4.86
CA GLN A 215 37.41 -1.33 5.01
C GLN A 215 38.14 -2.50 5.67
N SER A 216 37.49 -3.22 6.59
CA SER A 216 38.06 -4.43 7.23
C SER A 216 38.12 -5.61 6.26
N ASP A 217 37.08 -5.79 5.45
CA ASP A 217 36.97 -6.88 4.48
C ASP A 217 37.89 -6.69 3.26
N ASN A 218 38.30 -5.46 3.00
CA ASN A 218 39.22 -5.11 1.88
C ASN A 218 40.70 -5.00 2.30
N LYS A 219 41.02 -5.42 3.53
CA LYS A 219 42.43 -5.45 3.99
C LYS A 219 43.11 -6.67 3.43
N PRO A 220 44.16 -6.54 2.57
CA PRO A 220 44.85 -7.69 2.06
C PRO A 220 45.53 -8.44 3.21
N ASP A 221 45.39 -9.78 3.23
CA ASP A 221 46.14 -10.64 4.11
C ASP A 221 47.63 -10.33 3.88
N GLY A 222 48.28 -9.79 4.87
CA GLY A 222 49.70 -9.44 4.82
C GLY A 222 50.57 -10.70 4.73
N PRO A 223 51.84 -10.58 4.26
CA PRO A 223 52.72 -11.68 3.91
C PRO A 223 53.04 -12.59 5.07
#